data_e2bade0fde142f56f269a1eeb33a5988
#
_entry.id   e2bade0fde142f56f269a1eeb33a5988
#
_cell.length_a   1.000
_cell.length_b   1.000
_cell.length_c   1.000
_cell.angle_alpha   90.00
_cell.angle_beta   90.00
_cell.angle_gamma   90.00
#
_symmetry.space_group_name_H-M   'P 1'
#
loop_
_entity.id
_entity.type
_entity.pdbx_description
1 polymer ?
#
loop_
_entity_poly.entity_id
_entity_poly.type
_entity_poly.pdbx_seq_one_letter_code
_entity_poly.pdbx_strand_id
1 'polypeptide(L)'
;MRQIIAKRLVESKTTIPHYQVSMKFELDRLMALREQLNSELAGMGIKLSVNDFIVRGCALSMAKHPYVNASWAGEKILMHQQVNVGVAVALDEEKGGGLLVAVIRDVDRKSLRAISSETKALSEKARTRGLSMEEMSDSTFTVSNLGMFGVEHFTAIINPPNSAILACGAALKQPVVRDDQLTIGYEMTATLSLDHRVIDGAMAARWLNTLKGLLENPATLLV
;
A
#
# COMPACT_ATOMS: atom_id res chain seq x y z
N MET A 1 9.76 8.53 20.96
CA MET A 1 9.31 7.95 19.68
C MET A 1 10.47 7.37 18.89
N ARG A 2 11.49 8.12 18.46
CA ARG A 2 12.62 7.63 17.60
C ARG A 2 13.33 6.39 18.15
N GLN A 3 13.56 6.27 19.46
CA GLN A 3 14.18 5.07 20.06
C GLN A 3 13.35 3.79 19.86
N ILE A 4 12.02 3.89 19.97
CA ILE A 4 11.11 2.75 19.76
C ILE A 4 11.11 2.35 18.28
N ILE A 5 11.05 3.34 17.38
CA ILE A 5 11.12 3.13 15.93
C ILE A 5 12.46 2.46 15.58
N ALA A 6 13.59 2.99 16.06
CA ALA A 6 14.90 2.44 15.82
C ALA A 6 15.00 0.97 16.25
N LYS A 7 14.55 0.63 17.47
CA LYS A 7 14.55 -0.74 17.99
C LYS A 7 13.73 -1.67 17.08
N ARG A 8 12.51 -1.28 16.73
CA ARG A 8 11.62 -2.09 15.86
C ARG A 8 12.17 -2.29 14.46
N LEU A 9 12.74 -1.22 13.86
CA LEU A 9 13.31 -1.32 12.52
C LEU A 9 14.57 -2.20 12.48
N VAL A 10 15.46 -2.07 13.49
CA VAL A 10 16.63 -2.93 13.61
C VAL A 10 16.20 -4.39 13.79
N GLU A 11 15.27 -4.66 14.70
CA GLU A 11 14.74 -6.00 14.93
C GLU A 11 14.16 -6.60 13.64
N SER A 12 13.30 -5.86 12.93
CA SER A 12 12.74 -6.30 11.66
C SER A 12 13.83 -6.61 10.65
N LYS A 13 14.80 -5.69 10.47
CA LYS A 13 15.81 -5.84 9.41
C LYS A 13 16.81 -6.96 9.70
N THR A 14 17.07 -7.27 10.96
CA THR A 14 18.05 -8.30 11.37
C THR A 14 17.45 -9.68 11.52
N THR A 15 16.16 -9.81 11.85
CA THR A 15 15.50 -11.09 12.11
C THR A 15 14.68 -11.63 10.95
N ILE A 16 14.26 -10.77 10.03
CA ILE A 16 13.47 -11.16 8.86
C ILE A 16 14.38 -11.22 7.63
N PRO A 17 14.45 -12.37 6.93
CA PRO A 17 15.17 -12.46 5.67
C PRO A 17 14.42 -11.74 4.55
N HIS A 18 14.63 -10.40 4.49
CA HIS A 18 14.01 -9.55 3.49
C HIS A 18 14.52 -9.84 2.09
N TYR A 19 13.60 -9.95 1.13
CA TYR A 19 13.91 -9.79 -0.27
C TYR A 19 12.85 -8.92 -0.95
N GLN A 20 13.12 -8.42 -2.15
CA GLN A 20 12.28 -7.45 -2.83
C GLN A 20 11.97 -7.89 -4.25
N VAL A 21 10.73 -7.62 -4.68
CA VAL A 21 10.28 -7.80 -6.06
C VAL A 21 9.64 -6.49 -6.52
N SER A 22 10.11 -5.91 -7.61
CA SER A 22 9.58 -4.67 -8.17
C SER A 22 8.82 -4.93 -9.45
N MET A 23 7.77 -4.15 -9.68
CA MET A 23 6.97 -4.21 -10.90
C MET A 23 6.52 -2.80 -11.31
N LYS A 24 6.44 -2.56 -12.63
CA LYS A 24 5.86 -1.35 -13.20
C LYS A 24 4.38 -1.54 -13.49
N PHE A 25 3.61 -0.50 -13.22
CA PHE A 25 2.16 -0.43 -13.38
C PHE A 25 1.80 0.70 -14.34
N GLU A 26 0.94 0.42 -15.30
CA GLU A 26 0.37 1.41 -16.22
C GLU A 26 -0.85 2.03 -15.57
N LEU A 27 -0.81 3.34 -15.34
CA LEU A 27 -1.87 4.00 -14.57
C LEU A 27 -2.77 4.91 -15.41
N ASP A 28 -2.66 4.90 -16.75
CA ASP A 28 -3.43 5.80 -17.62
C ASP A 28 -4.94 5.66 -17.38
N ARG A 29 -5.47 4.43 -17.38
CA ARG A 29 -6.89 4.16 -17.15
C ARG A 29 -7.32 4.49 -15.71
N LEU A 30 -6.44 4.24 -14.74
CA LEU A 30 -6.71 4.56 -13.34
C LEU A 30 -6.79 6.08 -13.14
N MET A 31 -5.88 6.84 -13.74
CA MET A 31 -5.87 8.30 -13.64
C MET A 31 -7.11 8.89 -14.27
N ALA A 32 -7.54 8.39 -15.45
CA ALA A 32 -8.75 8.83 -16.12
C ALA A 32 -10.01 8.50 -15.29
N LEU A 33 -10.16 7.29 -14.80
CA LEU A 33 -11.30 6.89 -13.96
C LEU A 33 -11.34 7.71 -12.66
N ARG A 34 -10.19 7.91 -12.01
CA ARG A 34 -10.09 8.70 -10.79
C ARG A 34 -10.53 10.16 -11.04
N GLU A 35 -10.14 10.77 -12.16
CA GLU A 35 -10.53 12.12 -12.52
C GLU A 35 -12.04 12.22 -12.73
N GLN A 36 -12.63 11.29 -13.48
CA GLN A 36 -14.08 11.19 -13.68
C GLN A 36 -14.83 11.08 -12.34
N LEU A 37 -14.45 10.09 -11.51
CA LEU A 37 -15.10 9.87 -10.21
C LEU A 37 -14.97 11.10 -9.30
N ASN A 38 -13.83 11.76 -9.29
CA ASN A 38 -13.63 12.95 -8.46
C ASN A 38 -14.47 14.13 -8.94
N SER A 39 -14.72 14.27 -10.25
CA SER A 39 -15.63 15.27 -10.79
C SER A 39 -17.08 15.01 -10.35
N GLU A 40 -17.53 13.76 -10.44
CA GLU A 40 -18.90 13.35 -10.06
C GLU A 40 -19.13 13.42 -8.54
N LEU A 41 -18.11 13.10 -7.73
CA LEU A 41 -18.18 13.07 -6.27
C LEU A 41 -17.87 14.44 -5.60
N ALA A 42 -17.50 15.45 -6.37
CA ALA A 42 -17.11 16.77 -5.82
C ALA A 42 -18.20 17.41 -4.95
N GLY A 43 -19.46 17.30 -5.38
CA GLY A 43 -20.62 17.80 -4.62
C GLY A 43 -20.86 17.11 -3.28
N MET A 44 -20.27 15.92 -3.08
CA MET A 44 -20.34 15.15 -1.83
C MET A 44 -19.11 15.37 -0.92
N GLY A 45 -18.17 16.22 -1.32
CA GLY A 45 -16.93 16.47 -0.58
C GLY A 45 -15.95 15.27 -0.57
N ILE A 46 -16.13 14.32 -1.49
CA ILE A 46 -15.28 13.12 -1.60
C ILE A 46 -14.23 13.36 -2.68
N LYS A 47 -12.97 13.04 -2.36
CA LYS A 47 -11.84 13.10 -3.28
C LYS A 47 -11.00 11.86 -3.15
N LEU A 48 -11.06 10.98 -4.14
CA LEU A 48 -10.28 9.76 -4.22
C LEU A 48 -8.83 10.06 -4.60
N SER A 49 -7.90 9.39 -3.93
CA SER A 49 -6.47 9.42 -4.24
C SER A 49 -6.06 8.13 -4.98
N VAL A 50 -4.91 8.14 -5.66
CA VAL A 50 -4.31 6.92 -6.23
C VAL A 50 -4.07 5.87 -5.15
N ASN A 51 -3.71 6.32 -3.94
CA ASN A 51 -3.46 5.42 -2.81
C ASN A 51 -4.71 4.62 -2.40
N ASP A 52 -5.91 5.17 -2.52
CA ASP A 52 -7.15 4.48 -2.17
C ASP A 52 -7.37 3.27 -3.10
N PHE A 53 -7.09 3.45 -4.40
CA PHE A 53 -7.13 2.35 -5.38
C PHE A 53 -6.06 1.30 -5.10
N ILE A 54 -4.84 1.71 -4.74
CA ILE A 54 -3.76 0.79 -4.38
C ILE A 54 -4.16 -0.04 -3.15
N VAL A 55 -4.64 0.59 -2.08
CA VAL A 55 -5.07 -0.09 -0.85
C VAL A 55 -6.19 -1.10 -1.14
N ARG A 56 -7.21 -0.70 -1.93
CA ARG A 56 -8.28 -1.60 -2.35
C ARG A 56 -7.75 -2.75 -3.20
N GLY A 57 -6.89 -2.45 -4.19
CA GLY A 57 -6.28 -3.45 -5.07
C GLY A 57 -5.44 -4.47 -4.30
N CYS A 58 -4.65 -4.02 -3.31
CA CYS A 58 -3.89 -4.91 -2.44
C CYS A 58 -4.81 -5.90 -1.71
N ALA A 59 -5.89 -5.40 -1.09
CA ALA A 59 -6.81 -6.24 -0.35
C ALA A 59 -7.51 -7.30 -1.25
N LEU A 60 -8.00 -6.90 -2.41
CA LEU A 60 -8.63 -7.83 -3.36
C LEU A 60 -7.64 -8.86 -3.92
N SER A 61 -6.37 -8.47 -4.10
CA SER A 61 -5.32 -9.40 -4.54
C SER A 61 -5.04 -10.49 -3.51
N MET A 62 -5.19 -10.20 -2.21
CA MET A 62 -4.94 -11.16 -1.12
C MET A 62 -5.96 -12.28 -1.10
N ALA A 63 -7.19 -12.07 -1.57
CA ALA A 63 -8.20 -13.14 -1.68
C ALA A 63 -7.72 -14.29 -2.60
N LYS A 64 -6.93 -13.96 -3.63
CA LYS A 64 -6.32 -14.95 -4.54
C LYS A 64 -4.94 -15.45 -4.08
N HIS A 65 -4.28 -14.71 -3.21
CA HIS A 65 -2.91 -14.95 -2.76
C HIS A 65 -2.79 -14.82 -1.23
N PRO A 66 -3.43 -15.72 -0.46
CA PRO A 66 -3.58 -15.57 0.99
C PRO A 66 -2.26 -15.57 1.76
N TYR A 67 -1.18 -16.15 1.22
CA TYR A 67 0.15 -16.11 1.86
C TYR A 67 0.73 -14.69 1.98
N VAL A 68 0.28 -13.73 1.16
CA VAL A 68 0.70 -12.33 1.30
C VAL A 68 0.00 -11.67 2.50
N ASN A 69 -1.12 -12.23 2.95
CA ASN A 69 -1.86 -11.84 4.15
C ASN A 69 -1.59 -12.82 5.30
N ALA A 70 -0.32 -13.08 5.59
CA ALA A 70 0.13 -14.02 6.60
C ALA A 70 1.25 -13.44 7.46
N SER A 71 1.61 -14.11 8.55
CA SER A 71 2.70 -13.75 9.45
C SER A 71 3.55 -14.98 9.81
N TRP A 72 4.83 -14.76 10.05
CA TRP A 72 5.70 -15.77 10.62
C TRP A 72 5.55 -15.81 12.13
N ALA A 73 5.12 -16.95 12.69
CA ALA A 73 4.91 -17.16 14.12
C ALA A 73 5.90 -18.18 14.70
N GLY A 74 7.19 -17.96 14.47
CA GLY A 74 8.29 -18.80 14.97
C GLY A 74 8.46 -20.09 14.18
N GLU A 75 7.63 -21.09 14.38
CA GLU A 75 7.71 -22.40 13.71
C GLU A 75 6.57 -22.64 12.70
N LYS A 76 5.65 -21.69 12.56
CA LYS A 76 4.47 -21.83 11.70
C LYS A 76 4.12 -20.52 11.00
N ILE A 77 3.42 -20.64 9.88
CA ILE A 77 2.81 -19.53 9.17
C ILE A 77 1.39 -19.34 9.70
N LEU A 78 1.08 -18.13 10.16
CA LEU A 78 -0.25 -17.75 10.61
C LEU A 78 -0.97 -17.03 9.46
N MET A 79 -2.01 -17.66 8.91
CA MET A 79 -2.85 -17.10 7.86
C MET A 79 -3.92 -16.21 8.48
N HIS A 80 -4.02 -14.96 8.03
CA HIS A 80 -5.03 -14.02 8.52
C HIS A 80 -6.32 -14.13 7.70
N GLN A 81 -7.47 -14.16 8.39
CA GLN A 81 -8.78 -14.15 7.73
C GLN A 81 -9.27 -12.73 7.42
N GLN A 82 -8.84 -11.75 8.22
CA GLN A 82 -9.13 -10.34 8.01
C GLN A 82 -8.02 -9.70 7.16
N VAL A 83 -8.38 -8.73 6.34
CA VAL A 83 -7.44 -7.96 5.55
C VAL A 83 -7.38 -6.54 6.11
N ASN A 84 -6.43 -6.32 7.02
CA ASN A 84 -6.20 -5.03 7.67
C ASN A 84 -4.96 -4.37 7.08
N VAL A 85 -5.16 -3.30 6.33
CA VAL A 85 -4.06 -2.63 5.64
C VAL A 85 -3.57 -1.43 6.45
N GLY A 86 -2.33 -1.52 6.90
CA GLY A 86 -1.61 -0.40 7.48
C GLY A 86 -1.16 0.58 6.40
N VAL A 87 -1.49 1.85 6.55
CA VAL A 87 -1.04 2.93 5.68
C VAL A 87 -0.02 3.78 6.42
N ALA A 88 1.18 3.90 5.86
CA ALA A 88 2.24 4.71 6.43
C ALA A 88 1.92 6.20 6.28
N VAL A 89 1.92 6.94 7.39
CA VAL A 89 1.65 8.37 7.46
C VAL A 89 2.87 9.10 8.00
N ALA A 90 3.47 9.96 7.17
CA ALA A 90 4.56 10.83 7.59
C ALA A 90 4.03 11.93 8.52
N LEU A 91 4.75 12.19 9.61
CA LEU A 91 4.49 13.27 10.54
C LEU A 91 5.31 14.50 10.16
N ASP A 92 4.78 15.68 10.48
CA ASP A 92 5.44 16.96 10.22
C ASP A 92 6.77 17.05 10.97
N GLU A 93 7.82 17.51 10.31
CA GLU A 93 9.16 17.67 10.91
C GLU A 93 9.15 18.64 12.09
N GLU A 94 8.34 19.70 12.04
CA GLU A 94 8.14 20.67 13.12
C GLU A 94 7.64 20.02 14.41
N LYS A 95 6.93 18.89 14.31
CA LYS A 95 6.43 18.08 15.45
C LYS A 95 7.37 16.95 15.85
N GLY A 96 8.64 17.00 15.40
CA GLY A 96 9.67 15.99 15.67
C GLY A 96 9.75 14.90 14.61
N GLY A 97 9.00 14.99 13.54
CA GLY A 97 9.01 14.04 12.43
C GLY A 97 8.61 12.62 12.85
N GLY A 98 8.80 11.69 11.94
CA GLY A 98 8.55 10.26 12.18
C GLY A 98 7.50 9.69 11.25
N LEU A 99 7.18 8.43 11.49
CA LEU A 99 6.22 7.66 10.71
C LEU A 99 5.27 6.94 11.66
N LEU A 100 3.98 7.06 11.43
CA LEU A 100 2.95 6.22 12.05
C LEU A 100 2.30 5.35 10.98
N VAL A 101 1.83 4.17 11.39
CA VAL A 101 1.06 3.28 10.51
C VAL A 101 -0.38 3.30 10.99
N ALA A 102 -1.27 3.91 10.21
CA ALA A 102 -2.70 3.93 10.44
C ALA A 102 -3.34 2.68 9.83
N VAL A 103 -4.14 1.95 10.59
CA VAL A 103 -4.70 0.67 10.14
C VAL A 103 -6.14 0.83 9.70
N ILE A 104 -6.41 0.51 8.43
CA ILE A 104 -7.75 0.40 7.87
C ILE A 104 -8.14 -1.07 7.95
N ARG A 105 -9.19 -1.37 8.71
CA ARG A 105 -9.64 -2.75 8.96
C ARG A 105 -10.56 -3.25 7.85
N ASP A 106 -10.59 -4.55 7.62
CA ASP A 106 -11.50 -5.23 6.69
C ASP A 106 -11.59 -4.55 5.31
N VAL A 107 -10.45 -4.21 4.73
CA VAL A 107 -10.34 -3.42 3.48
C VAL A 107 -10.98 -4.16 2.30
N ASP A 108 -10.92 -5.49 2.30
CA ASP A 108 -11.52 -6.37 1.30
C ASP A 108 -13.06 -6.23 1.20
N ARG A 109 -13.70 -5.73 2.26
CA ARG A 109 -15.16 -5.52 2.35
C ARG A 109 -15.59 -4.07 2.18
N LYS A 110 -14.64 -3.14 2.08
CA LYS A 110 -14.90 -1.69 2.04
C LYS A 110 -14.92 -1.17 0.60
N SER A 111 -15.85 -0.26 0.29
CA SER A 111 -15.83 0.49 -0.95
C SER A 111 -14.65 1.48 -1.00
N LEU A 112 -14.24 1.91 -2.20
CA LEU A 112 -13.23 2.97 -2.36
C LEU A 112 -13.57 4.23 -1.58
N ARG A 113 -14.86 4.61 -1.53
CA ARG A 113 -15.34 5.75 -0.75
C ARG A 113 -15.06 5.58 0.74
N ALA A 114 -15.36 4.42 1.30
CA ALA A 114 -15.13 4.12 2.71
C ALA A 114 -13.62 4.14 3.03
N ILE A 115 -12.79 3.50 2.20
CA ILE A 115 -11.34 3.49 2.33
C ILE A 115 -10.79 4.92 2.30
N SER A 116 -11.20 5.74 1.32
CA SER A 116 -10.75 7.13 1.19
C SER A 116 -11.10 7.98 2.40
N SER A 117 -12.34 7.88 2.87
CA SER A 117 -12.82 8.63 4.05
C SER A 117 -12.03 8.26 5.31
N GLU A 118 -11.85 6.96 5.56
CA GLU A 118 -11.13 6.46 6.74
C GLU A 118 -9.63 6.78 6.67
N THR A 119 -9.00 6.59 5.51
CA THR A 119 -7.58 6.95 5.31
C THR A 119 -7.35 8.43 5.57
N LYS A 120 -8.23 9.30 5.06
CA LYS A 120 -8.12 10.74 5.27
C LYS A 120 -8.28 11.11 6.74
N ALA A 121 -9.30 10.59 7.41
CA ALA A 121 -9.56 10.86 8.82
C ALA A 121 -8.41 10.41 9.72
N LEU A 122 -7.89 9.18 9.52
CA LEU A 122 -6.76 8.66 10.28
C LEU A 122 -5.46 9.42 9.98
N SER A 123 -5.21 9.80 8.73
CA SER A 123 -4.02 10.57 8.35
C SER A 123 -4.04 11.98 8.96
N GLU A 124 -5.18 12.64 8.97
CA GLU A 124 -5.35 13.95 9.60
C GLU A 124 -5.18 13.84 11.13
N LYS A 125 -5.81 12.83 11.73
CA LYS A 125 -5.66 12.55 13.16
C LYS A 125 -4.22 12.26 13.54
N ALA A 126 -3.48 11.45 12.74
CA ALA A 126 -2.07 11.14 12.97
C ALA A 126 -1.21 12.42 13.04
N ARG A 127 -1.43 13.37 12.14
CA ARG A 127 -0.67 14.64 12.07
C ARG A 127 -1.05 15.64 13.15
N THR A 128 -2.29 15.63 13.64
CA THR A 128 -2.79 16.63 14.60
C THR A 128 -2.63 16.21 16.06
N ARG A 129 -3.20 15.07 16.43
CA ARG A 129 -3.31 14.61 17.83
C ARG A 129 -2.75 13.21 18.08
N GLY A 130 -2.19 12.58 17.06
CA GLY A 130 -1.69 11.21 17.13
C GLY A 130 -2.79 10.16 17.01
N LEU A 131 -2.38 8.90 16.87
CA LEU A 131 -3.26 7.73 16.77
C LEU A 131 -3.27 6.97 18.10
N SER A 132 -4.40 6.33 18.41
CA SER A 132 -4.48 5.38 19.50
C SER A 132 -3.75 4.08 19.17
N MET A 133 -3.47 3.27 20.20
CA MET A 133 -2.86 1.94 19.97
C MET A 133 -3.74 1.05 19.11
N GLU A 134 -5.05 1.13 19.27
CA GLU A 134 -6.03 0.38 18.48
C GLU A 134 -5.98 0.77 16.98
N GLU A 135 -5.79 2.05 16.67
CA GLU A 135 -5.69 2.56 15.30
C GLU A 135 -4.36 2.22 14.62
N MET A 136 -3.37 1.72 15.38
CA MET A 136 -2.05 1.33 14.90
C MET A 136 -1.79 -0.18 14.98
N SER A 137 -2.68 -0.96 15.59
CA SER A 137 -2.49 -2.40 15.82
C SER A 137 -3.21 -3.26 14.77
N ASP A 138 -2.81 -4.53 14.72
CA ASP A 138 -3.47 -5.59 13.96
C ASP A 138 -3.47 -5.40 12.43
N SER A 139 -2.52 -4.62 11.89
CA SER A 139 -2.29 -4.64 10.46
C SER A 139 -1.78 -6.02 10.02
N THR A 140 -2.28 -6.51 8.90
CA THR A 140 -1.85 -7.79 8.30
C THR A 140 -0.97 -7.57 7.07
N PHE A 141 -1.01 -6.36 6.52
CA PHE A 141 -0.21 -5.90 5.40
C PHE A 141 0.04 -4.39 5.55
N THR A 142 1.11 -3.87 4.96
CA THR A 142 1.41 -2.43 5.03
C THR A 142 1.64 -1.85 3.63
N VAL A 143 1.14 -0.65 3.40
CA VAL A 143 1.41 0.17 2.20
C VAL A 143 2.16 1.44 2.63
N SER A 144 3.29 1.68 1.99
CA SER A 144 4.07 2.91 2.14
C SER A 144 4.15 3.61 0.80
N ASN A 145 3.73 4.88 0.73
CA ASN A 145 3.67 5.63 -0.51
C ASN A 145 4.48 6.92 -0.39
N LEU A 146 5.51 7.06 -1.21
CA LEU A 146 6.36 8.25 -1.33
C LEU A 146 6.17 8.98 -2.66
N GLY A 147 5.16 8.61 -3.43
CA GLY A 147 4.88 9.22 -4.73
C GLY A 147 4.60 10.72 -4.66
N MET A 148 4.04 11.22 -3.54
CA MET A 148 3.81 12.64 -3.32
C MET A 148 5.09 13.47 -3.20
N PHE A 149 6.23 12.81 -2.93
CA PHE A 149 7.55 13.43 -2.85
C PHE A 149 8.36 13.28 -4.16
N GLY A 150 7.76 12.71 -5.21
CA GLY A 150 8.42 12.49 -6.49
C GLY A 150 9.41 11.32 -6.52
N VAL A 151 9.41 10.45 -5.51
CA VAL A 151 10.28 9.28 -5.44
C VAL A 151 9.83 8.25 -6.48
N GLU A 152 10.72 7.88 -7.41
CA GLU A 152 10.39 6.94 -8.48
C GLU A 152 10.19 5.51 -7.95
N HIS A 153 11.13 5.04 -7.12
CA HIS A 153 11.03 3.76 -6.43
C HIS A 153 11.85 3.75 -5.16
N PHE A 154 11.47 2.92 -4.21
CA PHE A 154 12.22 2.67 -2.98
C PHE A 154 11.85 1.29 -2.42
N THR A 155 12.62 0.83 -1.45
CA THR A 155 12.34 -0.38 -0.68
C THR A 155 11.96 -0.01 0.74
N ALA A 156 10.93 -0.65 1.28
CA ALA A 156 10.50 -0.46 2.66
C ALA A 156 10.95 -1.61 3.56
N ILE A 157 11.12 -1.33 4.84
CA ILE A 157 11.37 -2.33 5.88
C ILE A 157 10.02 -2.90 6.32
N ILE A 158 9.91 -4.21 6.40
CA ILE A 158 8.68 -4.89 6.83
C ILE A 158 8.30 -4.43 8.24
N ASN A 159 7.02 -4.16 8.44
CA ASN A 159 6.43 -3.78 9.71
C ASN A 159 5.88 -5.03 10.43
N PRO A 160 6.62 -5.65 11.36
CA PRO A 160 6.14 -6.85 12.06
C PRO A 160 4.83 -6.57 12.82
N PRO A 161 3.89 -7.54 12.87
CA PRO A 161 4.01 -8.94 12.46
C PRO A 161 3.73 -9.23 10.98
N ASN A 162 3.55 -8.20 10.12
CA ASN A 162 3.30 -8.42 8.70
C ASN A 162 4.47 -9.18 8.05
N SER A 163 4.17 -10.00 7.05
CA SER A 163 5.19 -10.63 6.20
C SER A 163 5.51 -9.85 4.93
N ALA A 164 4.78 -8.77 4.67
CA ALA A 164 4.98 -7.98 3.46
C ALA A 164 4.64 -6.49 3.65
N ILE A 165 5.29 -5.65 2.86
CA ILE A 165 5.02 -4.22 2.73
C ILE A 165 5.21 -3.80 1.28
N LEU A 166 4.24 -3.05 0.73
CA LEU A 166 4.31 -2.47 -0.61
C LEU A 166 4.80 -1.03 -0.55
N ALA A 167 5.92 -0.75 -1.18
CA ALA A 167 6.49 0.57 -1.37
C ALA A 167 6.07 1.11 -2.74
N CYS A 168 5.27 2.19 -2.78
CA CYS A 168 4.76 2.79 -4.00
C CYS A 168 5.50 4.08 -4.32
N GLY A 169 6.06 4.16 -5.52
CA GLY A 169 6.66 5.37 -6.07
C GLY A 169 5.63 6.34 -6.66
N ALA A 170 6.12 7.38 -7.30
CA ALA A 170 5.31 8.38 -7.98
C ALA A 170 4.66 7.80 -9.25
N ALA A 171 3.41 8.21 -9.51
CA ALA A 171 2.80 8.04 -10.82
C ALA A 171 3.37 9.12 -11.76
N LEU A 172 4.38 8.77 -12.53
CA LEU A 172 5.11 9.71 -13.39
C LEU A 172 4.52 9.73 -14.79
N LYS A 173 4.28 10.93 -15.31
CA LYS A 173 3.94 11.15 -16.72
C LYS A 173 5.22 11.20 -17.52
N GLN A 174 5.42 10.20 -18.38
CA GLN A 174 6.69 10.01 -19.09
C GLN A 174 6.50 9.36 -20.47
N PRO A 175 7.49 9.36 -21.35
CA PRO A 175 7.46 8.59 -22.59
C PRO A 175 7.36 7.10 -22.27
N VAL A 176 6.38 6.44 -22.88
CA VAL A 176 6.12 5.01 -22.70
C VAL A 176 5.86 4.35 -24.06
N VAL A 177 6.03 3.05 -24.13
CA VAL A 177 5.62 2.26 -25.29
C VAL A 177 4.27 1.63 -24.98
N ARG A 178 3.26 1.89 -25.83
CA ARG A 178 1.93 1.27 -25.81
C ARG A 178 1.58 0.83 -27.21
N ASP A 179 1.15 -0.41 -27.38
CA ASP A 179 0.78 -0.98 -28.68
C ASP A 179 1.86 -0.73 -29.77
N ASP A 180 3.12 -0.97 -29.40
CA ASP A 180 4.33 -0.74 -30.23
C ASP A 180 4.56 0.71 -30.68
N GLN A 181 3.89 1.68 -30.04
CA GLN A 181 4.05 3.11 -30.32
C GLN A 181 4.61 3.86 -29.12
N LEU A 182 5.50 4.82 -29.40
CA LEU A 182 5.97 5.75 -28.39
C LEU A 182 4.89 6.79 -28.10
N THR A 183 4.43 6.84 -26.85
CA THR A 183 3.40 7.78 -26.41
C THR A 183 3.75 8.37 -25.06
N ILE A 184 2.92 9.26 -24.55
CA ILE A 184 3.04 9.80 -23.19
C ILE A 184 1.99 9.10 -22.33
N GLY A 185 2.43 8.47 -21.25
CA GLY A 185 1.56 7.75 -20.31
C GLY A 185 2.00 7.89 -18.86
N TYR A 186 1.17 7.41 -17.95
CA TYR A 186 1.48 7.33 -16.53
C TYR A 186 2.01 5.95 -16.17
N GLU A 187 3.20 5.92 -15.57
CA GLU A 187 3.77 4.71 -14.97
C GLU A 187 4.10 4.93 -13.50
N MET A 188 3.95 3.88 -12.70
CA MET A 188 4.37 3.82 -11.31
C MET A 188 5.19 2.54 -11.09
N THR A 189 6.31 2.64 -10.39
CA THR A 189 7.01 1.47 -9.87
C THR A 189 6.57 1.21 -8.44
N ALA A 190 6.16 -0.03 -8.14
CA ALA A 190 5.97 -0.47 -6.78
C ALA A 190 6.88 -1.65 -6.46
N THR A 191 7.43 -1.65 -5.25
CA THR A 191 8.35 -2.67 -4.74
C THR A 191 7.74 -3.34 -3.52
N LEU A 192 7.56 -4.64 -3.60
CA LEU A 192 7.09 -5.47 -2.50
C LEU A 192 8.30 -6.02 -1.75
N SER A 193 8.47 -5.63 -0.48
CA SER A 193 9.43 -6.25 0.44
C SER A 193 8.73 -7.36 1.22
N LEU A 194 9.37 -8.52 1.31
CA LEU A 194 8.76 -9.77 1.77
C LEU A 194 9.65 -10.52 2.75
N ASP A 195 9.00 -11.25 3.66
CA ASP A 195 9.65 -12.27 4.50
C ASP A 195 9.77 -13.58 3.70
N HIS A 196 11.00 -13.96 3.33
CA HIS A 196 11.24 -15.15 2.50
C HIS A 196 10.93 -16.48 3.23
N ARG A 197 10.66 -16.45 4.52
CA ARG A 197 10.18 -17.63 5.26
C ARG A 197 8.70 -17.93 4.98
N VAL A 198 7.94 -16.91 4.56
CA VAL A 198 6.48 -16.99 4.34
C VAL A 198 6.13 -16.96 2.86
N ILE A 199 6.81 -16.13 2.07
CA ILE A 199 6.46 -15.83 0.67
C ILE A 199 7.69 -16.03 -0.20
N ASP A 200 7.59 -16.88 -1.22
CA ASP A 200 8.63 -17.06 -2.22
C ASP A 200 8.50 -16.09 -3.41
N GLY A 201 9.53 -16.05 -4.28
CA GLY A 201 9.58 -15.14 -5.42
C GLY A 201 8.45 -15.33 -6.43
N ALA A 202 8.04 -16.58 -6.68
CA ALA A 202 6.95 -16.88 -7.61
C ALA A 202 5.59 -16.46 -7.03
N MET A 203 5.37 -16.64 -5.72
CA MET A 203 4.17 -16.17 -5.01
C MET A 203 4.08 -14.65 -5.06
N ALA A 204 5.18 -13.94 -4.79
CA ALA A 204 5.27 -12.50 -4.87
C ALA A 204 4.96 -11.96 -6.27
N ALA A 205 5.55 -12.56 -7.31
CA ALA A 205 5.33 -12.17 -8.68
C ALA A 205 3.87 -12.37 -9.12
N ARG A 206 3.26 -13.50 -8.74
CA ARG A 206 1.83 -13.76 -9.03
C ARG A 206 0.91 -12.76 -8.35
N TRP A 207 1.17 -12.41 -7.08
CA TRP A 207 0.40 -11.40 -6.37
C TRP A 207 0.53 -10.03 -7.02
N LEU A 208 1.76 -9.59 -7.36
CA LEU A 208 2.01 -8.33 -8.06
C LEU A 208 1.32 -8.28 -9.43
N ASN A 209 1.33 -9.40 -10.18
CA ASN A 209 0.59 -9.49 -11.45
C ASN A 209 -0.92 -9.35 -11.26
N THR A 210 -1.48 -9.92 -10.19
CA THR A 210 -2.90 -9.74 -9.86
C THR A 210 -3.19 -8.28 -9.51
N LEU A 211 -2.37 -7.66 -8.68
CA LEU A 211 -2.48 -6.23 -8.36
C LEU A 211 -2.35 -5.36 -9.61
N LYS A 212 -1.39 -5.70 -10.50
CA LYS A 212 -1.21 -5.01 -11.78
C LYS A 212 -2.49 -5.07 -12.62
N GLY A 213 -3.06 -6.24 -12.79
CA GLY A 213 -4.32 -6.40 -13.53
C GLY A 213 -5.47 -5.58 -12.96
N LEU A 214 -5.57 -5.45 -11.64
CA LEU A 214 -6.60 -4.63 -10.98
C LEU A 214 -6.38 -3.13 -11.17
N LEU A 215 -5.13 -2.64 -11.01
CA LEU A 215 -4.82 -1.21 -11.15
C LEU A 215 -4.87 -0.76 -12.62
N GLU A 216 -4.51 -1.60 -13.57
CA GLU A 216 -4.58 -1.32 -15.00
C GLU A 216 -6.01 -1.47 -15.58
N ASN A 217 -6.91 -2.17 -14.86
CA ASN A 217 -8.34 -2.26 -15.15
C ASN A 217 -9.18 -1.80 -13.95
N PRO A 218 -9.08 -0.51 -13.58
CA PRO A 218 -9.53 0.00 -12.28
C PRO A 218 -11.04 -0.04 -12.06
N ALA A 219 -11.86 -0.19 -13.11
CA ALA A 219 -13.29 -0.40 -12.97
C ALA A 219 -13.64 -1.66 -12.15
N THR A 220 -12.75 -2.67 -12.17
CA THR A 220 -12.91 -3.91 -11.37
C THR A 220 -12.76 -3.67 -9.87
N LEU A 221 -12.20 -2.54 -9.45
CA LEU A 221 -12.07 -2.17 -8.03
C LEU A 221 -13.36 -1.57 -7.44
N LEU A 222 -14.34 -1.26 -8.30
CA LEU A 222 -15.61 -0.65 -7.91
C LEU A 222 -16.66 -1.69 -7.46
N VAL A 223 -16.44 -2.97 -7.79
CA VAL A 223 -17.37 -4.08 -7.55
C VAL A 223 -16.85 -5.04 -6.48
#